data_696fb3b79b36328be55b4b1960a7c194
#
_entry.id   696fb3b79b36328be55b4b1960a7c194
#
_cell.length_a   1.000
_cell.length_b   1.000
_cell.length_c   1.000
_cell.angle_alpha   90.00
_cell.angle_beta   90.00
_cell.angle_gamma   90.00
#
_symmetry.space_group_name_H-M   'P 1'
#
loop_
_entity.id
_entity.type
_entity.pdbx_description
1 polymer ?
#
loop_
_entity_poly.entity_id
_entity_poly.type
_entity_poly.pdbx_seq_one_letter_code
_entity_poly.pdbx_strand_id
1 'polypeptide(L)'
;MLAKGTAEVAGRFPDVDRVIERTFKALEGELLGCVRQAQRTGDIDPSRDARTIAVTLLAVLRGIEALKRANVPSASLELVAQGANDILNSPIR
;
A
#
# COMPACT_ATOMS: atom_id res chain seq x y z
N MET A 1 24.84 4.18 2.71
CA MET A 1 25.19 2.77 2.71
C MET A 1 24.07 1.83 3.03
N LEU A 2 23.01 2.32 3.69
CA LEU A 2 21.85 1.46 4.00
C LEU A 2 21.22 0.87 2.73
N ALA A 3 21.07 1.67 1.69
CA ALA A 3 20.48 1.18 0.45
C ALA A 3 21.32 0.08 -0.19
N LYS A 4 22.63 0.26 -0.17
CA LYS A 4 23.54 -0.75 -0.73
C LYS A 4 23.50 -2.03 0.10
N GLY A 5 23.51 -1.91 1.42
CA GLY A 5 23.44 -3.06 2.31
C GLY A 5 22.14 -3.82 2.14
N THR A 6 21.03 -3.11 2.01
CA THR A 6 19.72 -3.71 1.80
C THR A 6 19.70 -4.49 0.48
N ALA A 7 20.23 -3.91 -0.60
CA ALA A 7 20.28 -4.58 -1.89
C ALA A 7 21.15 -5.85 -1.83
N GLU A 8 22.26 -5.80 -1.13
CA GLU A 8 23.11 -6.95 -0.97
C GLU A 8 22.44 -8.08 -0.21
N VAL A 9 21.71 -7.73 0.85
CA VAL A 9 20.99 -8.71 1.64
C VAL A 9 19.88 -9.36 0.79
N ALA A 10 19.13 -8.57 0.06
CA ALA A 10 18.08 -9.09 -0.82
C ALA A 10 18.66 -10.03 -1.86
N GLY A 11 19.79 -9.66 -2.49
CA GLY A 11 20.43 -10.50 -3.49
C GLY A 11 21.00 -11.80 -2.94
N ARG A 12 21.31 -11.83 -1.63
CA ARG A 12 21.85 -13.01 -0.97
C ARG A 12 20.80 -14.05 -0.61
N PHE A 13 19.57 -13.63 -0.43
CA PHE A 13 18.51 -14.50 0.07
C PHE A 13 17.34 -14.54 -0.91
N PRO A 14 17.55 -15.20 -2.07
CA PRO A 14 16.49 -15.24 -3.09
C PRO A 14 15.19 -15.89 -2.61
N ASP A 15 15.27 -16.82 -1.65
CA ASP A 15 14.06 -17.44 -1.11
C ASP A 15 13.26 -16.45 -0.27
N VAL A 16 13.96 -15.58 0.47
CA VAL A 16 13.31 -14.50 1.23
C VAL A 16 12.64 -13.53 0.27
N ASP A 17 13.32 -13.17 -0.81
CA ASP A 17 12.76 -12.27 -1.82
C ASP A 17 11.49 -12.84 -2.43
N ARG A 18 11.46 -14.15 -2.69
CA ARG A 18 10.27 -14.80 -3.23
C ARG A 18 9.11 -14.76 -2.24
N VAL A 19 9.40 -14.97 -0.95
CA VAL A 19 8.36 -14.90 0.08
C VAL A 19 7.78 -13.49 0.16
N ILE A 20 8.65 -12.48 0.15
CA ILE A 20 8.21 -11.08 0.16
C ILE A 20 7.34 -10.78 -1.06
N GLU A 21 7.78 -11.20 -2.24
CA GLU A 21 7.04 -10.98 -3.47
C GLU A 21 5.67 -11.63 -3.44
N ARG A 22 5.59 -12.87 -2.97
CA ARG A 22 4.30 -13.56 -2.85
C ARG A 22 3.37 -12.87 -1.86
N THR A 23 3.94 -12.40 -0.75
CA THR A 23 3.17 -11.70 0.27
C THR A 23 2.58 -10.41 -0.31
N PHE A 24 3.38 -9.64 -1.04
CA PHE A 24 2.88 -8.42 -1.68
C PHE A 24 1.78 -8.73 -2.70
N LYS A 25 1.97 -9.77 -3.50
CA LYS A 25 0.96 -10.15 -4.50
C LYS A 25 -0.34 -10.59 -3.84
N ALA A 26 -0.24 -11.34 -2.75
CA ALA A 26 -1.42 -11.78 -2.02
C ALA A 26 -2.19 -10.59 -1.44
N LEU A 27 -1.48 -9.65 -0.82
CA LEU A 27 -2.08 -8.45 -0.25
C LEU A 27 -2.68 -7.57 -1.34
N GLU A 28 -1.98 -7.42 -2.45
CA GLU A 28 -2.50 -6.66 -3.58
C GLU A 28 -3.81 -7.27 -4.08
N GLY A 29 -3.85 -8.60 -4.19
CA GLY A 29 -5.04 -9.30 -4.64
C GLY A 29 -6.22 -9.12 -3.69
N GLU A 30 -5.98 -9.19 -2.38
CA GLU A 30 -7.02 -8.96 -1.40
C GLU A 30 -7.54 -7.53 -1.44
N LEU A 31 -6.64 -6.56 -1.52
CA LEU A 31 -7.02 -5.16 -1.62
C LEU A 31 -7.78 -4.89 -2.90
N LEU A 32 -7.35 -5.49 -4.00
CA LEU A 32 -8.04 -5.35 -5.29
C LEU A 32 -9.48 -5.85 -5.18
N GLY A 33 -9.68 -6.99 -4.51
CA GLY A 33 -11.02 -7.52 -4.28
C GLY A 33 -11.87 -6.55 -3.48
N CYS A 34 -11.31 -5.96 -2.43
CA CYS A 34 -12.02 -4.98 -1.61
C CYS A 34 -12.36 -3.72 -2.40
N VAL A 35 -11.42 -3.22 -3.21
CA VAL A 35 -11.66 -2.04 -4.04
C VAL A 35 -12.78 -2.31 -5.05
N ARG A 36 -12.74 -3.46 -5.70
CA ARG A 36 -13.78 -3.83 -6.66
C ARG A 36 -15.15 -3.93 -6.01
N GLN A 37 -15.19 -4.48 -4.79
CA GLN A 37 -16.44 -4.55 -4.04
C GLN A 37 -16.95 -3.15 -3.73
N ALA A 38 -16.07 -2.24 -3.28
CA ALA A 38 -16.45 -0.87 -2.99
C ALA A 38 -16.93 -0.14 -4.24
N GLN A 39 -16.37 -0.46 -5.40
CA GLN A 39 -16.84 0.10 -6.67
C GLN A 39 -18.23 -0.41 -7.01
N ARG A 40 -18.51 -1.69 -6.74
CA ARG A 40 -19.84 -2.27 -6.99
C ARG A 40 -20.90 -1.64 -6.09
N THR A 41 -20.54 -1.29 -4.86
CA THR A 41 -21.48 -0.66 -3.92
C THR A 41 -21.55 0.86 -4.06
N GLY A 42 -20.70 1.44 -4.90
CA GLY A 42 -20.70 2.88 -5.13
C GLY A 42 -19.86 3.69 -4.14
N ASP A 43 -19.15 3.01 -3.22
CA ASP A 43 -18.29 3.70 -2.26
C ASP A 43 -17.03 4.26 -2.91
N ILE A 44 -16.60 3.64 -3.99
CA ILE A 44 -15.48 4.13 -4.82
C ILE A 44 -16.01 4.23 -6.25
N ASP A 45 -15.62 5.31 -6.93
CA ASP A 45 -16.04 5.56 -8.31
C ASP A 45 -15.63 4.36 -9.19
N PRO A 46 -16.61 3.68 -9.83
CA PRO A 46 -16.32 2.51 -10.66
C PRO A 46 -15.53 2.84 -11.93
N SER A 47 -15.42 4.10 -12.31
CA SER A 47 -14.64 4.48 -13.48
C SER A 47 -13.13 4.54 -13.18
N ARG A 48 -12.73 4.48 -11.91
CA ARG A 48 -11.33 4.52 -11.53
C ARG A 48 -10.70 3.14 -11.69
N ASP A 49 -9.38 3.13 -11.97
CA ASP A 49 -8.66 1.87 -12.09
C ASP A 49 -8.47 1.22 -10.73
N ALA A 50 -9.13 0.09 -10.52
CA ALA A 50 -9.13 -0.61 -9.24
C ALA A 50 -7.72 -1.05 -8.83
N ARG A 51 -6.92 -1.50 -9.78
CA ARG A 51 -5.56 -1.96 -9.45
C ARG A 51 -4.68 -0.82 -8.97
N THR A 52 -4.77 0.34 -9.60
CA THR A 52 -4.02 1.51 -9.18
C THR A 52 -4.37 1.88 -7.74
N ILE A 53 -5.66 1.86 -7.42
CA ILE A 53 -6.12 2.15 -6.06
C ILE A 53 -5.57 1.11 -5.08
N ALA A 54 -5.66 -0.17 -5.41
CA ALA A 54 -5.19 -1.25 -4.53
C ALA A 54 -3.70 -1.14 -4.25
N VAL A 55 -2.89 -0.92 -5.28
CA VAL A 55 -1.43 -0.79 -5.12
C VAL A 55 -1.09 0.45 -4.30
N THR A 56 -1.79 1.56 -4.53
CA THR A 56 -1.58 2.78 -3.77
C THR A 56 -1.92 2.58 -2.30
N LEU A 57 -3.04 1.91 -2.01
CA LEU A 57 -3.41 1.58 -0.64
C LEU A 57 -2.36 0.69 0.03
N LEU A 58 -1.84 -0.28 -0.70
CA LEU A 58 -0.80 -1.15 -0.16
C LEU A 58 0.44 -0.33 0.21
N ALA A 59 0.84 0.60 -0.64
CA ALA A 59 1.97 1.47 -0.36
C ALA A 59 1.74 2.34 0.88
N VAL A 60 0.53 2.87 1.03
CA VAL A 60 0.16 3.67 2.20
C VAL A 60 0.24 2.83 3.47
N LEU A 61 -0.32 1.62 3.45
CA LEU A 61 -0.30 0.74 4.61
C LEU A 61 1.13 0.39 5.02
N ARG A 62 1.98 0.07 4.06
CA ARG A 62 3.38 -0.21 4.34
C ARG A 62 4.12 1.00 4.87
N GLY A 63 3.80 2.17 4.32
CA GLY A 63 4.36 3.43 4.81
C GLY A 63 3.97 3.70 6.25
N ILE A 64 2.71 3.49 6.60
CA ILE A 64 2.22 3.68 7.97
C ILE A 64 2.96 2.74 8.93
N GLU A 65 3.12 1.48 8.56
CA GLU A 65 3.85 0.52 9.39
C GLU A 65 5.29 0.97 9.63
N ALA A 66 5.95 1.45 8.58
CA ALA A 66 7.33 1.93 8.70
C ALA A 66 7.42 3.15 9.60
N LEU A 67 6.47 4.08 9.48
CA LEU A 67 6.43 5.27 10.31
C LEU A 67 6.18 4.92 11.78
N LYS A 68 5.32 3.94 12.03
CA LYS A 68 5.07 3.48 13.41
C LYS A 68 6.35 2.90 14.03
N ARG A 69 7.10 2.12 13.26
CA ARG A 69 8.37 1.58 13.76
C ARG A 69 9.39 2.66 14.03
N ALA A 70 9.31 3.78 13.32
CA ALA A 70 10.19 4.93 13.55
C ALA A 70 9.71 5.84 14.67
N ASN A 71 8.66 5.44 15.39
CA ASN A 71 8.08 6.21 16.50
C ASN A 71 7.56 7.59 16.08
N VAL A 72 7.05 7.68 14.87
CA VAL A 72 6.42 8.91 14.40
C VAL A 72 5.15 9.17 15.22
N PRO A 73 4.86 10.41 15.60
CA PRO A 73 3.66 10.72 16.41
C PRO A 73 2.36 10.28 15.73
N SER A 74 1.39 9.89 16.54
CA SER A 74 0.07 9.48 16.07
C SER A 74 -0.59 10.52 15.18
N ALA A 75 -0.40 11.80 15.51
CA ALA A 75 -0.97 12.88 14.71
C ALA A 75 -0.48 12.84 13.27
N SER A 76 0.80 12.51 13.06
CA SER A 76 1.36 12.39 11.72
C SER A 76 0.77 11.19 10.96
N LEU A 77 0.55 10.08 11.69
CA LEU A 77 -0.06 8.90 11.09
C LEU A 77 -1.51 9.20 10.66
N GLU A 78 -2.23 9.97 11.46
CA GLU A 78 -3.58 10.39 11.10
C GLU A 78 -3.60 11.25 9.85
N LEU A 79 -2.60 12.12 9.68
CA LEU A 79 -2.48 12.93 8.46
C LEU A 79 -2.26 12.06 7.23
N VAL A 80 -1.47 11.00 7.35
CA VAL A 80 -1.26 10.07 6.24
C VAL A 80 -2.58 9.36 5.90
N ALA A 81 -3.30 8.90 6.91
CA ALA A 81 -4.56 8.21 6.70
C ALA A 81 -5.59 9.17 6.05
N GLN A 82 -5.64 10.41 6.52
CA GLN A 82 -6.52 11.43 5.96
C GLN A 82 -6.17 11.71 4.50
N GLY A 83 -4.88 11.83 4.19
CA GLY A 83 -4.41 12.04 2.83
C GLY A 83 -4.80 10.89 1.90
N ALA A 84 -4.68 9.65 2.39
CA ALA A 84 -5.08 8.48 1.62
C ALA A 84 -6.59 8.48 1.36
N ASN A 85 -7.38 8.83 2.38
CA ASN A 85 -8.82 8.92 2.23
C ASN A 85 -9.21 9.98 1.20
N ASP A 86 -8.54 11.13 1.22
CA ASP A 86 -8.79 12.20 0.27
C ASP A 86 -8.50 11.74 -1.16
N ILE A 87 -7.41 11.00 -1.35
CA ILE A 87 -7.06 10.47 -2.67
C ILE A 87 -8.12 9.50 -3.17
N LEU A 88 -8.61 8.63 -2.28
CA LEU A 88 -9.64 7.66 -2.64
C LEU A 88 -10.95 8.31 -3.05
N ASN A 89 -11.28 9.43 -2.43
CA ASN A 89 -12.54 10.12 -2.65
C ASN A 89 -12.43 11.30 -3.61
N SER A 90 -11.24 11.55 -4.13
CA SER A 90 -11.06 12.62 -5.10
C SER A 90 -11.74 12.31 -6.42
N PRO A 91 -12.42 13.30 -7.03
CA PRO A 91 -12.95 13.09 -8.38
C PRO A 91 -11.82 12.90 -9.37
N ILE A 92 -12.08 12.08 -10.37
CA ILE A 92 -11.12 11.84 -11.44
C ILE A 92 -11.07 13.02 -12.38
N ARG A 93 -9.88 13.34 -12.83
CA ARG A 93 -9.65 14.43 -13.77
C ARG A 93 -9.29 13.91 -15.11
#